data_8de26fd3e08c8cdeced230da2254909f
#
_entry.id   8de26fd3e08c8cdeced230da2254909f
#
_cell.length_a   1.000
_cell.length_b   1.000
_cell.length_c   1.000
_cell.angle_alpha   90.00
_cell.angle_beta   90.00
_cell.angle_gamma   90.00
#
_symmetry.space_group_name_H-M   'P 1'
#
loop_
_entity.id
_entity.type
_entity.pdbx_description
1 polymer ?
#
loop_
_entity_poly.entity_id
_entity_poly.type
_entity_poly.pdbx_seq_one_letter_code
_entity_poly.pdbx_strand_id
1 'polypeptide(L)'
;MINKLCTETFGLKNPDSLKTYMDKQGYQAWKNIIIEQTPKSKIIEKIKESGLRGKGGAGFLTGLKWSFIPLLDGQKYLVCNSDESEPGTCKDRDILRYNPHSI
;
A
#
# COMPACT_ATOMS: atom_id res chain seq x y z
N MET A 1 16.90 -2.04 -13.29
CA MET A 1 15.84 -1.00 -13.30
C MET A 1 15.47 -0.65 -11.88
N ILE A 2 15.47 0.63 -11.50
CA ILE A 2 15.08 1.06 -10.15
C ILE A 2 13.55 1.14 -10.09
N ASN A 3 12.93 0.40 -9.17
CA ASN A 3 11.49 0.51 -8.93
C ASN A 3 11.20 1.80 -8.14
N LYS A 4 10.42 2.71 -8.72
CA LYS A 4 10.05 4.00 -8.14
C LYS A 4 8.59 4.05 -7.63
N LEU A 5 7.92 2.92 -7.48
CA LEU A 5 6.49 2.88 -7.17
C LEU A 5 6.11 3.74 -5.94
N CYS A 6 6.84 3.58 -4.84
CA CYS A 6 6.57 4.36 -3.62
C CYS A 6 7.05 5.83 -3.71
N THR A 7 7.85 6.20 -4.70
CA THR A 7 8.48 7.51 -4.84
C THR A 7 8.14 8.20 -6.16
N GLU A 8 7.12 7.73 -6.87
CA GLU A 8 6.80 8.20 -8.22
C GLU A 8 6.31 9.66 -8.26
N THR A 9 5.78 10.17 -7.15
CA THR A 9 5.34 11.56 -7.02
C THR A 9 6.43 12.50 -6.49
N PHE A 10 7.57 11.95 -6.03
CA PHE A 10 8.67 12.74 -5.52
C PHE A 10 9.23 13.67 -6.62
N GLY A 11 9.42 14.94 -6.28
CA GLY A 11 9.91 15.95 -7.22
C GLY A 11 8.85 16.52 -8.17
N LEU A 12 7.60 16.06 -8.11
CA LEU A 12 6.50 16.66 -8.83
C LEU A 12 6.00 17.93 -8.13
N LYS A 13 5.32 18.80 -8.87
CA LYS A 13 4.61 19.93 -8.29
C LYS A 13 3.38 19.42 -7.54
N ASN A 14 3.26 19.79 -6.26
CA ASN A 14 2.18 19.32 -5.36
C ASN A 14 2.11 17.77 -5.28
N PRO A 15 3.18 17.10 -4.84
CA PRO A 15 3.30 15.64 -4.84
C PRO A 15 2.29 14.96 -3.91
N ASP A 16 1.82 15.67 -2.88
CA ASP A 16 0.87 15.26 -1.86
C ASP A 16 -0.60 15.45 -2.28
N SER A 17 -0.86 16.05 -3.45
CA SER A 17 -2.23 16.32 -3.87
C SER A 17 -2.91 15.07 -4.45
N LEU A 18 -4.19 14.90 -4.11
CA LEU A 18 -5.04 13.85 -4.66
C LEU A 18 -5.04 13.86 -6.20
N LYS A 19 -5.06 15.05 -6.80
CA LYS A 19 -5.03 15.18 -8.25
C LYS A 19 -3.76 14.58 -8.85
N THR A 20 -2.60 14.91 -8.30
CA THR A 20 -1.30 14.38 -8.76
C THR A 20 -1.28 12.85 -8.69
N TYR A 21 -1.80 12.27 -7.62
CA TYR A 21 -1.88 10.81 -7.46
C TYR A 21 -2.83 10.16 -8.46
N MET A 22 -4.01 10.77 -8.70
CA MET A 22 -4.98 10.27 -9.67
C MET A 22 -4.48 10.37 -11.11
N ASP A 23 -3.73 11.42 -11.47
CA ASP A 23 -3.09 11.57 -12.78
C ASP A 23 -2.05 10.45 -13.04
N LYS A 24 -1.54 9.82 -11.98
CA LYS A 24 -0.67 8.62 -12.01
C LYS A 24 -1.45 7.31 -11.89
N GLN A 25 -2.75 7.31 -12.18
CA GLN A 25 -3.66 6.16 -12.05
C GLN A 25 -3.84 5.65 -10.60
N GLY A 26 -3.53 6.49 -9.62
CA GLY A 26 -3.78 6.21 -8.22
C GLY A 26 -5.26 5.90 -7.95
N TYR A 27 -5.53 5.02 -7.01
CA TYR A 27 -6.85 4.49 -6.67
C TYR A 27 -7.59 3.72 -7.78
N GLN A 28 -7.01 3.55 -8.99
CA GLN A 28 -7.71 2.85 -10.06
C GLN A 28 -8.01 1.39 -9.70
N ALA A 29 -7.04 0.68 -9.12
CA ALA A 29 -7.24 -0.69 -8.66
C ALA A 29 -8.33 -0.77 -7.59
N TRP A 30 -8.33 0.18 -6.64
CA TRP A 30 -9.35 0.25 -5.60
C TRP A 30 -10.76 0.50 -6.16
N LYS A 31 -10.89 1.45 -7.11
CA LYS A 31 -12.15 1.70 -7.80
C LYS A 31 -12.68 0.46 -8.51
N ASN A 32 -11.82 -0.25 -9.22
CA ASN A 32 -12.20 -1.47 -9.92
C ASN A 32 -12.70 -2.55 -8.95
N ILE A 33 -11.99 -2.76 -7.84
CA ILE A 33 -12.40 -3.71 -6.79
C ILE A 33 -13.81 -3.40 -6.26
N ILE A 34 -14.12 -2.12 -6.03
CA ILE A 34 -15.43 -1.70 -5.52
C ILE A 34 -16.53 -1.84 -6.59
N ILE A 35 -16.28 -1.38 -7.82
CA ILE A 35 -17.24 -1.46 -8.92
C ILE A 35 -17.57 -2.90 -9.29
N GLU A 36 -16.55 -3.74 -9.39
CA GLU A 36 -16.69 -5.16 -9.74
C GLU A 36 -17.13 -6.04 -8.57
N GLN A 37 -17.22 -5.46 -7.35
CA GLN A 37 -17.51 -6.19 -6.12
C GLN A 37 -16.60 -7.41 -5.95
N THR A 38 -15.31 -7.24 -6.25
CA THR A 38 -14.34 -8.34 -6.26
C THR A 38 -14.29 -9.05 -4.91
N PRO A 39 -14.48 -10.37 -4.86
CA PRO A 39 -14.43 -11.12 -3.61
C PRO A 39 -13.07 -10.98 -2.90
N LYS A 40 -13.08 -10.87 -1.58
CA LYS A 40 -11.86 -10.75 -0.76
C LYS A 40 -10.86 -11.88 -1.02
N SER A 41 -11.36 -13.12 -1.21
CA SER A 41 -10.53 -14.29 -1.55
C SER A 41 -9.73 -14.08 -2.83
N LYS A 42 -10.34 -13.55 -3.88
CA LYS A 42 -9.65 -13.26 -5.15
C LYS A 42 -8.57 -12.21 -5.00
N ILE A 43 -8.80 -11.19 -4.15
CA ILE A 43 -7.79 -10.17 -3.87
C ILE A 43 -6.59 -10.81 -3.17
N ILE A 44 -6.84 -11.64 -2.16
CA ILE A 44 -5.78 -12.35 -1.42
C ILE A 44 -5.00 -13.29 -2.34
N GLU A 45 -5.67 -14.04 -3.21
CA GLU A 45 -5.04 -14.92 -4.20
C GLU A 45 -4.12 -14.12 -5.12
N LYS A 46 -4.60 -13.02 -5.69
CA LYS A 46 -3.82 -12.15 -6.56
C LYS A 46 -2.57 -11.60 -5.88
N ILE A 47 -2.66 -11.23 -4.59
CA ILE A 47 -1.50 -10.79 -3.83
C ILE A 47 -0.55 -11.95 -3.52
N LYS A 48 -1.05 -13.18 -3.28
CA LYS A 48 -0.19 -14.36 -3.15
C LYS A 48 0.57 -14.66 -4.43
N GLU A 49 -0.12 -14.64 -5.58
CA GLU A 49 0.47 -14.86 -6.90
C GLU A 49 1.55 -13.83 -7.24
N SER A 50 1.35 -12.57 -6.83
CA SER A 50 2.33 -11.50 -7.06
C SER A 50 3.65 -11.70 -6.32
N GLY A 51 3.68 -12.58 -5.31
CA GLY A 51 4.85 -12.79 -4.48
C GLY A 51 5.25 -11.59 -3.61
N LEU A 52 4.37 -10.60 -3.46
CA LEU A 52 4.64 -9.39 -2.68
C LEU A 52 5.05 -9.75 -1.24
N ARG A 53 6.13 -9.12 -0.78
CA ARG A 53 6.67 -9.30 0.56
C ARG A 53 6.70 -7.99 1.33
N GLY A 54 6.61 -8.09 2.66
CA GLY A 54 6.82 -6.96 3.56
C GLY A 54 8.19 -6.32 3.37
N LYS A 55 8.27 -5.02 3.54
CA LYS A 55 9.48 -4.20 3.39
C LYS A 55 10.06 -3.73 4.73
N GLY A 56 9.52 -4.21 5.85
CA GLY A 56 9.98 -3.87 7.20
C GLY A 56 11.14 -4.73 7.74
N GLY A 57 11.82 -5.52 6.88
CA GLY A 57 12.99 -6.34 7.23
C GLY A 57 12.73 -7.85 7.15
N ALA A 58 11.67 -8.38 7.75
CA ALA A 58 11.40 -9.82 7.79
C ALA A 58 11.01 -10.43 6.43
N GLY A 59 10.57 -9.63 5.46
CA GLY A 59 10.21 -10.10 4.12
C GLY A 59 9.05 -11.09 4.07
N PHE A 60 8.14 -11.05 5.04
CA PHE A 60 7.02 -11.98 5.11
C PHE A 60 6.08 -11.85 3.91
N LEU A 61 5.54 -12.97 3.41
CA LEU A 61 4.61 -12.97 2.27
C LEU A 61 3.31 -12.24 2.62
N THR A 62 3.05 -11.12 1.94
CA THR A 62 1.92 -10.22 2.24
C THR A 62 0.58 -10.93 2.05
N GLY A 63 0.39 -11.65 0.95
CA GLY A 63 -0.86 -12.36 0.69
C GLY A 63 -1.13 -13.49 1.69
N LEU A 64 -0.08 -14.15 2.19
CA LEU A 64 -0.22 -15.13 3.26
C LEU A 64 -0.65 -14.46 4.57
N LYS A 65 -0.02 -13.34 4.92
CA LYS A 65 -0.40 -12.56 6.11
C LYS A 65 -1.86 -12.10 6.05
N TRP A 66 -2.32 -11.65 4.91
CA TRP A 66 -3.71 -11.25 4.71
C TRP A 66 -4.69 -12.40 4.85
N SER A 67 -4.30 -13.63 4.48
CA SER A 67 -5.15 -14.80 4.67
C SER A 67 -5.36 -15.24 6.13
N PHE A 68 -4.59 -14.69 7.06
CA PHE A 68 -4.76 -14.95 8.50
C PHE A 68 -5.82 -14.06 9.15
N ILE A 69 -6.34 -13.05 8.44
CA ILE A 69 -7.38 -12.17 8.98
C ILE A 69 -8.64 -12.99 9.23
N PRO A 70 -9.16 -13.07 10.47
CA PRO A 70 -10.37 -13.82 10.75
C PRO A 70 -11.57 -13.31 9.94
N LEU A 71 -12.37 -14.23 9.40
CA LEU A 71 -13.62 -13.93 8.71
C LEU A 71 -14.78 -13.68 9.70
N LEU A 72 -14.46 -13.20 10.88
CA LEU A 72 -15.47 -12.87 11.90
C LEU A 72 -16.23 -11.60 11.52
N ASP A 73 -17.51 -11.58 11.81
CA ASP A 73 -18.33 -10.38 11.70
C ASP A 73 -17.92 -9.36 12.76
N GLY A 74 -18.10 -8.08 12.43
CA GLY A 74 -17.81 -6.97 13.33
C GLY A 74 -16.87 -5.92 12.75
N GLN A 75 -16.72 -4.86 13.49
CA GLN A 75 -15.85 -3.74 13.12
C GLN A 75 -14.39 -4.20 13.08
N LYS A 76 -13.69 -3.84 11.99
CA LYS A 76 -12.26 -4.05 11.83
C LYS A 76 -11.56 -2.71 11.71
N TYR A 77 -10.35 -2.64 12.22
CA TYR A 77 -9.51 -1.44 12.17
C TYR A 77 -8.22 -1.73 11.42
N LEU A 78 -7.84 -0.82 10.55
CA LEU A 78 -6.52 -0.81 9.93
C LEU A 78 -5.65 0.20 10.66
N VAL A 79 -4.52 -0.26 11.18
CA VAL A 79 -3.55 0.61 11.85
C VAL A 79 -2.29 0.65 11.01
N CYS A 80 -1.92 1.85 10.56
CA CYS A 80 -0.66 2.08 9.86
C CYS A 80 0.45 2.32 10.89
N ASN A 81 1.45 1.44 10.91
CA ASN A 81 2.66 1.66 11.70
C ASN A 81 3.69 2.40 10.86
N SER A 82 3.94 3.65 11.20
CA SER A 82 4.94 4.53 10.57
C SER A 82 6.04 4.93 11.54
N ASP A 83 6.24 4.18 12.63
CA ASP A 83 7.36 4.41 13.55
C ASP A 83 8.68 4.10 12.85
N GLU A 84 9.64 5.01 12.96
CA GLU A 84 10.97 4.92 12.37
C GLU A 84 12.02 5.27 13.43
N SER A 85 12.14 4.36 14.42
CA SER A 85 13.02 4.56 15.59
C SER A 85 14.50 4.28 15.30
N GLU A 86 14.81 3.53 14.22
CA GLU A 86 16.20 3.23 13.89
C GLU A 86 16.91 4.47 13.35
N PRO A 87 18.15 4.77 13.83
CA PRO A 87 18.92 5.90 13.36
C PRO A 87 19.13 5.89 11.84
N GLY A 88 18.85 7.04 11.19
CA GLY A 88 19.00 7.20 9.74
C GLY A 88 17.82 6.68 8.91
N THR A 89 16.83 6.06 9.51
CA THR A 89 15.62 5.62 8.81
C THR A 89 14.64 6.78 8.62
N CYS A 90 14.24 7.05 7.38
CA CYS A 90 13.35 8.18 7.05
C CYS A 90 12.39 7.89 5.88
N LYS A 91 12.31 6.65 5.42
CA LYS A 91 11.50 6.26 4.25
C LYS A 91 10.02 6.54 4.42
N ASP A 92 9.43 6.19 5.57
CA ASP A 92 8.00 6.34 5.82
C ASP A 92 7.63 7.82 5.99
N ARG A 93 8.48 8.59 6.66
CA ARG A 93 8.35 10.05 6.73
C ARG A 93 8.28 10.69 5.35
N ASP A 94 9.17 10.29 4.45
CA ASP A 94 9.25 10.88 3.12
C ASP A 94 8.10 10.43 2.22
N ILE A 95 7.64 9.19 2.34
CA ILE A 95 6.43 8.72 1.64
C ILE A 95 5.20 9.49 2.15
N LEU A 96 5.03 9.63 3.46
CA LEU A 96 3.94 10.43 4.04
C LEU A 96 3.92 11.89 3.56
N ARG A 97 5.09 12.47 3.30
CA ARG A 97 5.22 13.86 2.83
C ARG A 97 4.94 14.02 1.34
N TYR A 98 5.43 13.08 0.53
CA TYR A 98 5.53 13.28 -0.91
C TYR A 98 4.70 12.27 -1.73
N ASN A 99 4.14 11.25 -1.11
CA ASN A 99 3.23 10.28 -1.73
C ASN A 99 2.25 9.68 -0.72
N PRO A 100 1.53 10.51 0.06
CA PRO A 100 0.67 10.02 1.15
C PRO A 100 -0.45 9.09 0.67
N HIS A 101 -0.92 9.27 -0.54
CA HIS A 101 -2.00 8.48 -1.12
C HIS A 101 -1.60 7.04 -1.49
N SER A 102 -0.31 6.70 -1.44
CA SER A 102 0.17 5.33 -1.69
C SER A 102 0.20 4.44 -0.44
N ILE A 103 -0.13 5.00 0.73
CA ILE A 103 -0.13 4.33 2.03
C ILE A 103 -1.48 3.68 2.32
#